data_5088aeb2d9a2712e6993fa2b65ed29e9
#
_entry.id   5088aeb2d9a2712e6993fa2b65ed29e9
#
_cell.length_a   1.000
_cell.length_b   1.000
_cell.length_c   1.000
_cell.angle_alpha   90.00
_cell.angle_beta   90.00
_cell.angle_gamma   90.00
#
_symmetry.space_group_name_H-M   'P 1'
#
loop_
_entity.id
_entity.type
_entity.pdbx_description
1 polymer ?
#
loop_
_entity_poly.entity_id
_entity_poly.type
_entity_poly.pdbx_seq_one_letter_code
_entity_poly.pdbx_strand_id
1 'polypeptide(L)'
;MTAKKAAPKKAAAEKKAAEEKAAAEKAAAEKKAAEEKAAAEKAAAEKKATEEKAAAEKKAAEEKAAAQKPAPAPKIPEPAYASQNVEEKDPSRKILFTIAACLIIIFTPIIIASHINTGKYYLEVTDGALELWQGDFEPMGKELTITMPGAVPPEVIKEVYSKEEVFPIVSGYLINKADNLLEAKGLPDFLYIKSTLNTAKTYAVTKPLLQDINNRLTRIDFMVFLYEADVAAGMGTVEGRKSAIGHLKKAAMLDLGPLEAEMISKKIKSLQKIKAAPKINK
;
A
#
# COMPACT_ATOMS: atom_id res chain seq x y z
N MET A 1 -29.53 56.70 -18.11
CA MET A 1 -30.42 55.60 -17.68
C MET A 1 -29.92 54.31 -18.29
N THR A 2 -29.88 53.22 -17.52
CA THR A 2 -29.54 51.83 -17.86
C THR A 2 -28.13 51.35 -17.46
N ALA A 3 -27.96 50.98 -16.18
CA ALA A 3 -26.98 50.00 -15.78
C ALA A 3 -27.37 49.41 -14.40
N LYS A 4 -28.26 48.40 -14.38
CA LYS A 4 -28.56 47.66 -13.16
C LYS A 4 -29.33 46.36 -13.47
N LYS A 5 -28.61 45.33 -13.96
CA LYS A 5 -29.19 43.96 -14.01
C LYS A 5 -28.17 42.82 -14.29
N ALA A 6 -27.06 42.75 -13.54
CA ALA A 6 -26.11 41.64 -13.72
C ALA A 6 -25.72 40.88 -12.44
N ALA A 7 -26.18 41.25 -11.25
CA ALA A 7 -25.73 40.67 -10.01
C ALA A 7 -26.37 39.32 -9.56
N PRO A 8 -27.61 38.95 -9.90
CA PRO A 8 -28.21 37.71 -9.30
C PRO A 8 -27.79 36.42 -10.01
N LYS A 9 -27.25 36.45 -11.24
CA LYS A 9 -26.86 35.23 -11.96
C LYS A 9 -25.54 34.57 -11.46
N LYS A 10 -24.61 35.39 -10.93
CA LYS A 10 -23.31 34.89 -10.48
C LYS A 10 -23.40 34.16 -9.14
N ALA A 11 -24.23 34.64 -8.22
CA ALA A 11 -24.45 34.02 -6.92
C ALA A 11 -25.19 32.65 -7.02
N ALA A 12 -26.08 32.51 -7.99
CA ALA A 12 -26.79 31.24 -8.24
C ALA A 12 -25.87 30.17 -8.86
N ALA A 13 -24.92 30.57 -9.68
CA ALA A 13 -23.93 29.66 -10.27
C ALA A 13 -22.90 29.16 -9.24
N GLU A 14 -22.44 30.06 -8.35
CA GLU A 14 -21.52 29.68 -7.27
C GLU A 14 -22.16 28.76 -6.24
N LYS A 15 -23.46 28.94 -5.92
CA LYS A 15 -24.19 28.09 -5.01
C LYS A 15 -24.38 26.68 -5.58
N LYS A 16 -24.63 26.58 -6.90
CA LYS A 16 -24.78 25.29 -7.59
C LYS A 16 -23.47 24.51 -7.68
N ALA A 17 -22.36 25.21 -7.93
CA ALA A 17 -21.02 24.60 -7.95
C ALA A 17 -20.55 24.11 -6.55
N ALA A 18 -20.91 24.85 -5.50
CA ALA A 18 -20.61 24.43 -4.13
C ALA A 18 -21.43 23.19 -3.69
N GLU A 19 -22.70 23.12 -4.14
CA GLU A 19 -23.58 22.00 -3.84
C GLU A 19 -23.20 20.72 -4.59
N GLU A 20 -22.75 20.87 -5.85
CA GLU A 20 -22.23 19.78 -6.67
C GLU A 20 -20.89 19.23 -6.14
N LYS A 21 -20.03 20.10 -5.63
CA LYS A 21 -18.76 19.71 -4.99
C LYS A 21 -18.99 18.97 -3.67
N ALA A 22 -19.96 19.41 -2.86
CA ALA A 22 -20.33 18.74 -1.61
C ALA A 22 -20.99 17.36 -1.87
N ALA A 23 -21.77 17.22 -2.95
CA ALA A 23 -22.37 15.97 -3.35
C ALA A 23 -21.32 14.98 -3.86
N ALA A 24 -20.30 15.46 -4.62
CA ALA A 24 -19.21 14.63 -5.11
C ALA A 24 -18.30 14.14 -3.96
N GLU A 25 -18.03 14.99 -2.97
CA GLU A 25 -17.22 14.64 -1.80
C GLU A 25 -17.93 13.61 -0.90
N LYS A 26 -19.26 13.75 -0.76
CA LYS A 26 -20.08 12.78 -0.01
C LYS A 26 -20.14 11.42 -0.71
N ALA A 27 -20.28 11.40 -2.05
CA ALA A 27 -20.26 10.17 -2.83
C ALA A 27 -18.88 9.47 -2.80
N ALA A 28 -17.77 10.23 -2.79
CA ALA A 28 -16.43 9.70 -2.65
C ALA A 28 -16.15 9.11 -1.26
N ALA A 29 -16.67 9.74 -0.20
CA ALA A 29 -16.58 9.24 1.17
C ALA A 29 -17.40 7.96 1.37
N GLU A 30 -18.58 7.89 0.78
CA GLU A 30 -19.47 6.74 0.86
C GLU A 30 -18.92 5.53 0.11
N LYS A 31 -18.28 5.78 -1.06
CA LYS A 31 -17.59 4.75 -1.85
C LYS A 31 -16.38 4.17 -1.10
N LYS A 32 -15.60 5.02 -0.42
CA LYS A 32 -14.45 4.61 0.40
C LYS A 32 -14.87 3.79 1.61
N ALA A 33 -15.96 4.18 2.28
CA ALA A 33 -16.51 3.43 3.40
C ALA A 33 -17.11 2.06 2.99
N ALA A 34 -17.68 1.98 1.78
CA ALA A 34 -18.17 0.72 1.22
C ALA A 34 -17.04 -0.23 0.85
N GLU A 35 -15.93 0.30 0.31
CA GLU A 35 -14.74 -0.48 -0.07
C GLU A 35 -14.00 -1.00 1.18
N GLU A 36 -13.90 -0.19 2.23
CA GLU A 36 -13.29 -0.59 3.50
C GLU A 36 -14.14 -1.67 4.23
N LYS A 37 -15.48 -1.56 4.15
CA LYS A 37 -16.39 -2.57 4.68
C LYS A 37 -16.29 -3.90 3.92
N ALA A 38 -16.19 -3.86 2.59
CA ALA A 38 -16.03 -5.04 1.76
C ALA A 38 -14.67 -5.74 1.99
N ALA A 39 -13.60 -4.97 2.22
CA ALA A 39 -12.29 -5.50 2.58
C ALA A 39 -12.28 -6.16 3.97
N ALA A 40 -12.95 -5.54 4.95
CA ALA A 40 -13.08 -6.10 6.30
C ALA A 40 -13.92 -7.39 6.32
N GLU A 41 -14.98 -7.47 5.51
CA GLU A 41 -15.84 -8.64 5.39
C GLU A 41 -15.12 -9.80 4.70
N LYS A 42 -14.30 -9.53 3.66
CA LYS A 42 -13.43 -10.52 3.04
C LYS A 42 -12.39 -11.08 4.01
N ALA A 43 -11.74 -10.23 4.78
CA ALA A 43 -10.76 -10.67 5.78
C ALA A 43 -11.38 -11.48 6.93
N ALA A 44 -12.63 -11.17 7.31
CA ALA A 44 -13.38 -11.94 8.30
C ALA A 44 -13.84 -13.31 7.76
N ALA A 45 -14.22 -13.38 6.48
CA ALA A 45 -14.59 -14.63 5.82
C ALA A 45 -13.39 -15.57 5.66
N GLU A 46 -12.22 -15.04 5.33
CA GLU A 46 -10.99 -15.82 5.17
C GLU A 46 -10.47 -16.37 6.51
N LYS A 47 -10.59 -15.59 7.60
CA LYS A 47 -10.29 -16.07 8.95
C LYS A 47 -11.24 -17.19 9.40
N LYS A 48 -12.55 -17.08 9.13
CA LYS A 48 -13.51 -18.13 9.45
C LYS A 48 -13.25 -19.42 8.67
N ALA A 49 -12.91 -19.32 7.38
CA ALA A 49 -12.60 -20.48 6.56
C ALA A 49 -11.32 -21.23 7.02
N THR A 50 -10.31 -20.48 7.51
CA THR A 50 -9.08 -21.07 8.06
C THR A 50 -9.33 -21.73 9.41
N GLU A 51 -10.17 -21.15 10.26
CA GLU A 51 -10.50 -21.67 11.57
C GLU A 51 -11.39 -22.94 11.48
N GLU A 52 -12.31 -22.97 10.52
CA GLU A 52 -13.18 -24.11 10.24
C GLU A 52 -12.38 -25.30 9.66
N LYS A 53 -11.38 -25.01 8.79
CA LYS A 53 -10.45 -26.04 8.28
C LYS A 53 -9.58 -26.63 9.40
N ALA A 54 -9.07 -25.81 10.31
CA ALA A 54 -8.26 -26.26 11.44
C ALA A 54 -9.10 -27.07 12.47
N ALA A 55 -10.38 -26.70 12.64
CA ALA A 55 -11.31 -27.46 13.51
C ALA A 55 -11.72 -28.81 12.90
N ALA A 56 -11.88 -28.87 11.57
CA ALA A 56 -12.18 -30.13 10.86
C ALA A 56 -10.99 -31.10 10.91
N GLU A 57 -9.78 -30.60 10.78
CA GLU A 57 -8.55 -31.39 10.84
C GLU A 57 -8.28 -31.95 12.27
N LYS A 58 -8.57 -31.13 13.30
CA LYS A 58 -8.53 -31.60 14.71
C LYS A 58 -9.56 -32.69 15.01
N LYS A 59 -10.81 -32.55 14.52
CA LYS A 59 -11.84 -33.59 14.70
C LYS A 59 -11.49 -34.90 14.01
N ALA A 60 -10.94 -34.83 12.79
CA ALA A 60 -10.51 -36.03 12.07
C ALA A 60 -9.30 -36.73 12.72
N ALA A 61 -8.44 -36.01 13.42
CA ALA A 61 -7.34 -36.57 14.19
C ALA A 61 -7.83 -37.22 15.49
N GLU A 62 -8.82 -36.64 16.14
CA GLU A 62 -9.38 -37.16 17.41
C GLU A 62 -10.26 -38.39 17.19
N GLU A 63 -10.99 -38.46 16.06
CA GLU A 63 -11.79 -39.63 15.67
C GLU A 63 -10.90 -40.84 15.30
N LYS A 64 -9.72 -40.58 14.69
CA LYS A 64 -8.72 -41.62 14.45
C LYS A 64 -8.04 -42.14 15.74
N ALA A 65 -7.92 -41.32 16.79
CA ALA A 65 -7.36 -41.68 18.06
C ALA A 65 -8.36 -42.46 18.95
N ALA A 66 -9.67 -42.19 18.81
CA ALA A 66 -10.73 -42.89 19.56
C ALA A 66 -11.02 -44.29 19.03
N ALA A 67 -10.69 -44.58 17.76
CA ALA A 67 -10.89 -45.91 17.15
C ALA A 67 -9.83 -46.96 17.53
N GLN A 68 -8.84 -46.62 18.37
CA GLN A 68 -7.74 -47.52 18.77
C GLN A 68 -7.75 -47.92 20.24
N LYS A 69 -8.90 -47.90 20.94
CA LYS A 69 -8.98 -48.53 22.29
C LYS A 69 -9.56 -49.93 22.18
N PRO A 70 -8.82 -50.97 22.54
CA PRO A 70 -9.36 -52.34 22.57
C PRO A 70 -10.23 -52.57 23.80
N ALA A 71 -11.44 -53.11 23.59
CA ALA A 71 -12.31 -53.62 24.66
C ALA A 71 -11.86 -55.00 25.12
N PRO A 72 -12.04 -55.37 26.41
CA PRO A 72 -11.56 -56.64 26.95
C PRO A 72 -12.43 -57.84 26.53
N ALA A 73 -11.77 -58.91 26.16
CA ALA A 73 -12.34 -60.14 25.66
C ALA A 73 -12.99 -61.00 26.76
N PRO A 74 -14.06 -61.79 26.47
CA PRO A 74 -14.43 -62.99 27.20
C PRO A 74 -13.79 -64.23 26.54
N LYS A 75 -13.22 -65.07 27.37
CA LYS A 75 -12.58 -66.34 27.02
C LYS A 75 -13.63 -67.42 26.65
N ILE A 76 -13.49 -68.06 25.49
CA ILE A 76 -14.05 -69.35 25.13
C ILE A 76 -13.07 -70.06 24.20
N PRO A 77 -12.90 -71.43 24.28
CA PRO A 77 -11.69 -72.11 23.85
C PRO A 77 -11.65 -72.47 22.37
N GLU A 78 -10.42 -72.65 21.91
CA GLU A 78 -10.00 -72.95 20.53
C GLU A 78 -10.62 -74.27 19.99
N PRO A 79 -10.75 -74.32 18.64
CA PRO A 79 -9.95 -75.26 17.89
C PRO A 79 -9.08 -74.64 16.82
N ALA A 80 -7.88 -75.19 16.72
CA ALA A 80 -6.83 -74.79 15.82
C ALA A 80 -7.23 -74.95 14.33
N TYR A 81 -7.37 -73.79 13.65
CA TYR A 81 -7.15 -73.72 12.21
C TYR A 81 -6.16 -72.58 11.95
N ALA A 82 -4.99 -72.97 11.47
CA ALA A 82 -3.96 -72.03 10.98
C ALA A 82 -4.53 -71.12 9.90
N SER A 83 -5.03 -69.99 10.32
CA SER A 83 -5.27 -68.88 9.39
C SER A 83 -3.92 -68.19 9.14
N GLN A 84 -3.27 -68.54 8.04
CA GLN A 84 -2.25 -67.73 7.47
C GLN A 84 -2.88 -66.37 7.16
N ASN A 85 -2.67 -65.40 8.05
CA ASN A 85 -2.85 -63.99 7.72
C ASN A 85 -1.81 -63.64 6.63
N VAL A 86 -2.14 -63.98 5.40
CA VAL A 86 -1.56 -63.29 4.25
C VAL A 86 -2.10 -61.86 4.33
N GLU A 87 -1.31 -60.95 4.91
CA GLU A 87 -1.49 -59.50 4.66
C GLU A 87 -1.47 -59.33 3.16
N GLU A 88 -2.65 -59.31 2.54
CA GLU A 88 -2.84 -58.91 1.18
C GLU A 88 -2.44 -57.44 1.13
N LYS A 89 -1.13 -57.20 0.96
CA LYS A 89 -0.57 -55.87 0.70
C LYS A 89 -1.15 -55.42 -0.63
N ASP A 90 -2.24 -54.65 -0.50
CA ASP A 90 -2.99 -54.08 -1.59
C ASP A 90 -1.99 -53.36 -2.58
N PRO A 91 -1.74 -53.93 -3.77
CA PRO A 91 -0.72 -53.43 -4.69
C PRO A 91 -1.05 -51.98 -5.13
N SER A 92 -2.32 -51.58 -5.12
CA SER A 92 -2.80 -50.26 -5.44
C SER A 92 -2.26 -49.17 -4.51
N ARG A 93 -2.12 -49.46 -3.20
CA ARG A 93 -1.51 -48.53 -2.23
C ARG A 93 -0.03 -48.24 -2.56
N LYS A 94 0.73 -49.27 -2.91
CA LYS A 94 2.15 -49.12 -3.27
C LYS A 94 2.31 -48.30 -4.54
N ILE A 95 1.47 -48.54 -5.55
CA ILE A 95 1.46 -47.77 -6.80
C ILE A 95 1.11 -46.33 -6.51
N LEU A 96 0.10 -46.05 -5.69
CA LEU A 96 -0.29 -44.69 -5.31
C LEU A 96 0.84 -43.94 -4.58
N PHE A 97 1.51 -44.60 -3.62
CA PHE A 97 2.68 -44.03 -2.94
C PHE A 97 3.85 -43.76 -3.89
N THR A 98 4.09 -44.66 -4.84
CA THR A 98 5.14 -44.46 -5.83
C THR A 98 4.83 -43.27 -6.76
N ILE A 99 3.60 -43.16 -7.22
CA ILE A 99 3.16 -41.99 -8.03
C ILE A 99 3.29 -40.69 -7.23
N ALA A 100 2.83 -40.68 -5.96
CA ALA A 100 2.96 -39.52 -5.10
C ALA A 100 4.43 -39.13 -4.87
N ALA A 101 5.32 -40.10 -4.62
CA ALA A 101 6.75 -39.86 -4.48
C ALA A 101 7.37 -39.29 -5.75
N CYS A 102 7.02 -39.82 -6.93
CA CYS A 102 7.49 -39.30 -8.22
C CYS A 102 7.01 -37.86 -8.45
N LEU A 103 5.77 -37.54 -8.13
CA LEU A 103 5.24 -36.18 -8.24
C LEU A 103 6.00 -35.21 -7.30
N ILE A 104 6.25 -35.59 -6.05
CA ILE A 104 7.04 -34.78 -5.12
C ILE A 104 8.44 -34.52 -5.67
N ILE A 105 9.12 -35.56 -6.19
CA ILE A 105 10.47 -35.42 -6.76
C ILE A 105 10.49 -34.47 -7.96
N ILE A 106 9.43 -34.47 -8.78
CA ILE A 106 9.33 -33.58 -9.95
C ILE A 106 8.95 -32.16 -9.56
N PHE A 107 7.95 -31.98 -8.70
CA PHE A 107 7.43 -30.65 -8.36
C PHE A 107 8.32 -29.87 -7.37
N THR A 108 9.00 -30.57 -6.46
CA THR A 108 9.86 -29.88 -5.48
C THR A 108 10.96 -29.04 -6.12
N PRO A 109 11.76 -29.51 -7.08
CA PRO A 109 12.78 -28.66 -7.71
C PRO A 109 12.17 -27.50 -8.54
N ILE A 110 11.00 -27.69 -9.14
CA ILE A 110 10.29 -26.61 -9.86
C ILE A 110 9.87 -25.51 -8.90
N ILE A 111 9.29 -25.85 -7.77
CA ILE A 111 8.87 -24.89 -6.73
C ILE A 111 10.09 -24.15 -6.16
N ILE A 112 11.19 -24.87 -5.90
CA ILE A 112 12.44 -24.25 -5.41
C ILE A 112 13.01 -23.29 -6.46
N ALA A 113 13.10 -23.71 -7.74
CA ALA A 113 13.59 -22.87 -8.82
C ALA A 113 12.73 -21.62 -9.01
N SER A 114 11.38 -21.76 -8.96
CA SER A 114 10.44 -20.64 -9.01
C SER A 114 10.66 -19.67 -7.84
N HIS A 115 10.82 -20.18 -6.64
CA HIS A 115 11.06 -19.33 -5.46
C HIS A 115 12.40 -18.58 -5.54
N ILE A 116 13.45 -19.23 -6.05
CA ILE A 116 14.75 -18.59 -6.29
C ILE A 116 14.62 -17.51 -7.38
N ASN A 117 13.82 -17.76 -8.41
CA ASN A 117 13.63 -16.81 -9.51
C ASN A 117 12.93 -15.54 -9.07
N THR A 118 11.92 -15.61 -8.19
CA THR A 118 11.21 -14.42 -7.67
C THR A 118 12.09 -13.45 -6.88
N GLY A 119 13.26 -13.90 -6.42
CA GLY A 119 14.27 -13.06 -5.75
C GLY A 119 15.26 -12.39 -6.69
N LYS A 120 15.19 -12.65 -8.00
CA LYS A 120 16.09 -12.09 -9.01
C LYS A 120 15.49 -10.86 -9.66
N TYR A 121 16.34 -9.89 -9.95
CA TYR A 121 15.98 -8.66 -10.62
C TYR A 121 16.88 -8.46 -11.84
N TYR A 122 16.33 -7.83 -12.88
CA TYR A 122 17.02 -7.56 -14.12
C TYR A 122 16.80 -6.10 -14.50
N LEU A 123 17.88 -5.42 -14.92
CA LEU A 123 17.81 -4.08 -15.46
C LEU A 123 18.01 -4.14 -16.96
N GLU A 124 17.06 -3.61 -17.72
CA GLU A 124 17.12 -3.55 -19.18
C GLU A 124 16.96 -2.10 -19.64
N VAL A 125 17.65 -1.73 -20.70
CA VAL A 125 17.51 -0.40 -21.33
C VAL A 125 16.69 -0.59 -22.58
N THR A 126 15.47 -0.07 -22.59
CA THR A 126 14.52 -0.15 -23.71
C THR A 126 14.05 1.26 -24.07
N ASP A 127 14.22 1.65 -25.34
CA ASP A 127 13.75 2.94 -25.86
C ASP A 127 14.16 4.19 -25.05
N GLY A 128 15.38 4.14 -24.46
CA GLY A 128 15.90 5.25 -23.62
C GLY A 128 15.33 5.32 -22.22
N ALA A 129 14.59 4.31 -21.81
CA ALA A 129 14.16 4.09 -20.43
C ALA A 129 14.91 2.93 -19.79
N LEU A 130 15.17 3.03 -18.48
CA LEU A 130 15.67 1.91 -17.69
C LEU A 130 14.46 1.15 -17.13
N GLU A 131 14.37 -0.12 -17.42
CA GLU A 131 13.30 -1.00 -16.98
C GLU A 131 13.82 -1.96 -15.90
N LEU A 132 13.05 -2.08 -14.82
CA LEU A 132 13.26 -3.08 -13.79
C LEU A 132 12.28 -4.23 -14.01
N TRP A 133 12.81 -5.42 -14.21
CA TRP A 133 12.07 -6.66 -14.29
C TRP A 133 12.36 -7.50 -13.06
N GLN A 134 11.35 -8.16 -12.52
CA GLN A 134 11.49 -9.13 -11.44
C GLN A 134 11.20 -10.54 -11.98
N GLY A 135 11.95 -11.53 -11.51
CA GLY A 135 11.66 -12.93 -11.85
C GLY A 135 10.26 -13.32 -11.34
N ASP A 136 9.49 -13.97 -12.18
CA ASP A 136 8.16 -14.47 -11.87
C ASP A 136 8.22 -15.86 -11.22
N PHE A 137 7.06 -16.35 -10.74
CA PHE A 137 6.95 -17.69 -10.17
C PHE A 137 7.28 -18.80 -11.19
N GLU A 138 7.15 -18.53 -12.48
CA GLU A 138 7.71 -19.42 -13.53
C GLU A 138 9.24 -19.49 -13.42
N PRO A 139 9.85 -20.68 -13.50
CA PRO A 139 11.29 -20.85 -13.26
C PRO A 139 12.23 -20.00 -14.12
N MET A 140 11.74 -19.46 -15.24
CA MET A 140 12.48 -18.59 -16.17
C MET A 140 11.68 -17.36 -16.59
N GLY A 141 10.49 -17.15 -16.01
CA GLY A 141 9.64 -15.98 -16.27
C GLY A 141 10.17 -14.72 -15.62
N LYS A 142 9.85 -13.56 -16.20
CA LYS A 142 10.09 -12.24 -15.62
C LYS A 142 8.91 -11.32 -15.89
N GLU A 143 8.58 -10.46 -14.93
CA GLU A 143 7.52 -9.47 -14.99
C GLU A 143 8.09 -8.05 -14.86
N LEU A 144 7.59 -7.13 -15.68
CA LEU A 144 7.98 -5.73 -15.62
C LEU A 144 7.45 -5.09 -14.34
N THR A 145 8.37 -4.65 -13.47
CA THR A 145 8.03 -4.02 -12.20
C THR A 145 7.86 -2.51 -12.33
N ILE A 146 8.79 -1.84 -13.00
CA ILE A 146 8.74 -0.39 -13.20
C ILE A 146 9.57 0.04 -14.41
N THR A 147 9.07 1.02 -15.15
CA THR A 147 9.81 1.73 -16.21
C THR A 147 10.25 3.10 -15.71
N MET A 148 11.51 3.45 -15.92
CA MET A 148 12.16 4.67 -15.43
C MET A 148 12.69 5.50 -16.63
N PRO A 149 11.84 6.30 -17.30
CA PRO A 149 12.25 7.11 -18.43
C PRO A 149 13.31 8.14 -18.03
N GLY A 150 14.40 8.21 -18.80
CA GLY A 150 15.50 9.15 -18.56
C GLY A 150 16.36 8.82 -17.34
N ALA A 151 16.17 7.64 -16.71
CA ALA A 151 17.09 7.16 -15.68
C ALA A 151 18.46 6.85 -16.29
N VAL A 152 19.52 7.23 -15.58
CA VAL A 152 20.89 6.87 -15.98
C VAL A 152 21.17 5.44 -15.57
N PRO A 153 21.47 4.53 -16.52
CA PRO A 153 21.83 3.17 -16.17
C PRO A 153 23.15 3.13 -15.40
N PRO A 154 23.36 2.11 -14.55
CA PRO A 154 24.66 1.89 -13.93
C PRO A 154 25.75 1.69 -15.00
N GLU A 155 27.00 2.07 -14.69
CA GLU A 155 28.13 1.93 -15.60
C GLU A 155 28.32 0.50 -16.12
N VAL A 156 28.02 -0.48 -15.28
CA VAL A 156 28.05 -1.90 -15.61
C VAL A 156 26.69 -2.52 -15.33
N ILE A 157 26.00 -2.96 -16.36
CA ILE A 157 24.74 -3.71 -16.21
C ILE A 157 25.11 -5.17 -15.93
N LYS A 158 24.66 -5.69 -14.79
CA LYS A 158 24.79 -7.09 -14.41
C LYS A 158 23.68 -7.91 -15.03
N GLU A 159 23.96 -9.20 -15.25
CA GLU A 159 22.93 -10.14 -15.73
C GLU A 159 21.80 -10.32 -14.70
N VAL A 160 22.11 -10.33 -13.41
CA VAL A 160 21.16 -10.48 -12.32
C VAL A 160 21.55 -9.56 -11.17
N TYR A 161 20.55 -8.95 -10.55
CA TYR A 161 20.69 -8.11 -9.37
C TYR A 161 19.95 -8.71 -8.17
N SER A 162 20.43 -8.42 -6.98
CA SER A 162 19.68 -8.61 -5.76
C SER A 162 18.76 -7.40 -5.48
N LYS A 163 17.82 -7.58 -4.58
CA LYS A 163 16.92 -6.52 -4.11
C LYS A 163 17.70 -5.34 -3.54
N GLU A 164 18.73 -5.62 -2.76
CA GLU A 164 19.57 -4.64 -2.08
C GLU A 164 20.37 -3.77 -3.05
N GLU A 165 20.67 -4.29 -4.24
CA GLU A 165 21.42 -3.57 -5.28
C GLU A 165 20.51 -2.70 -6.14
N VAL A 166 19.34 -3.21 -6.53
CA VAL A 166 18.49 -2.54 -7.53
C VAL A 166 17.50 -1.57 -6.90
N PHE A 167 16.98 -1.85 -5.71
CA PHE A 167 15.96 -1.01 -5.08
C PHE A 167 16.44 0.40 -4.75
N PRO A 168 17.70 0.63 -4.31
CA PRO A 168 18.23 1.99 -4.18
C PRO A 168 18.25 2.79 -5.48
N ILE A 169 18.48 2.13 -6.64
CA ILE A 169 18.44 2.78 -7.97
C ILE A 169 17.04 3.28 -8.26
N VAL A 170 16.02 2.41 -8.07
CA VAL A 170 14.61 2.77 -8.27
C VAL A 170 14.16 3.86 -7.32
N SER A 171 14.49 3.72 -6.04
CA SER A 171 14.13 4.72 -5.02
C SER A 171 14.78 6.08 -5.32
N GLY A 172 16.07 6.08 -5.70
CA GLY A 172 16.78 7.30 -6.10
C GLY A 172 16.16 7.98 -7.32
N TYR A 173 15.79 7.21 -8.34
CA TYR A 173 15.07 7.74 -9.51
C TYR A 173 13.74 8.41 -9.10
N LEU A 174 12.93 7.74 -8.27
CA LEU A 174 11.64 8.27 -7.84
C LEU A 174 11.78 9.51 -6.95
N ILE A 175 12.81 9.56 -6.09
CA ILE A 175 13.14 10.75 -5.29
C ILE A 175 13.49 11.92 -6.22
N ASN A 176 14.41 11.70 -7.18
CA ASN A 176 14.80 12.74 -8.14
C ASN A 176 13.59 13.21 -8.97
N LYS A 177 12.72 12.31 -9.37
CA LYS A 177 11.47 12.63 -10.06
C LYS A 177 10.57 13.52 -9.21
N ALA A 178 10.42 13.21 -7.93
CA ALA A 178 9.63 14.01 -6.98
C ALA A 178 10.23 15.40 -6.76
N ASP A 179 11.55 15.50 -6.63
CA ASP A 179 12.27 16.76 -6.47
C ASP A 179 12.12 17.63 -7.74
N ASN A 180 12.28 17.06 -8.93
CA ASN A 180 12.07 17.77 -10.20
C ASN A 180 10.63 18.28 -10.36
N LEU A 181 9.64 17.50 -9.94
CA LEU A 181 8.23 17.94 -9.96
C LEU A 181 7.96 19.07 -8.98
N LEU A 182 8.67 19.13 -7.86
CA LEU A 182 8.57 20.21 -6.88
C LEU A 182 9.20 21.50 -7.37
N GLU A 183 10.29 21.41 -8.14
CA GLU A 183 11.02 22.54 -8.72
C GLU A 183 10.41 23.06 -10.04
N ALA A 184 9.47 22.31 -10.62
CA ALA A 184 8.82 22.71 -11.88
C ALA A 184 8.09 24.04 -11.75
N LYS A 185 8.08 24.82 -12.84
CA LYS A 185 7.38 26.12 -12.85
C LYS A 185 5.88 25.93 -12.65
N GLY A 186 5.30 26.71 -11.75
CA GLY A 186 3.86 26.71 -11.46
C GLY A 186 3.53 26.19 -10.06
N LEU A 187 2.26 25.86 -9.85
CA LEU A 187 1.82 25.24 -8.59
C LEU A 187 2.13 23.73 -8.64
N PRO A 188 2.96 23.21 -7.72
CA PRO A 188 3.28 21.79 -7.70
C PRO A 188 2.04 20.92 -7.47
N ASP A 189 1.95 19.79 -8.15
CA ASP A 189 0.98 18.75 -7.84
C ASP A 189 1.47 17.94 -6.61
N PHE A 190 1.17 18.46 -5.43
CA PHE A 190 1.57 17.86 -4.17
C PHE A 190 1.05 16.42 -3.99
N LEU A 191 -0.12 16.07 -4.56
CA LEU A 191 -0.68 14.73 -4.46
C LEU A 191 0.16 13.75 -5.28
N TYR A 192 0.51 14.13 -6.50
CA TYR A 192 1.35 13.30 -7.37
C TYR A 192 2.77 13.16 -6.82
N ILE A 193 3.36 14.23 -6.28
CA ILE A 193 4.68 14.21 -5.63
C ILE A 193 4.67 13.26 -4.41
N LYS A 194 3.66 13.34 -3.55
CA LYS A 194 3.51 12.43 -2.40
C LYS A 194 3.32 10.98 -2.83
N SER A 195 2.53 10.74 -3.88
CA SER A 195 2.35 9.40 -4.46
C SER A 195 3.69 8.84 -4.94
N THR A 196 4.48 9.65 -5.67
CA THR A 196 5.82 9.27 -6.16
C THR A 196 6.77 8.94 -5.02
N LEU A 197 6.80 9.76 -3.94
CA LEU A 197 7.62 9.49 -2.75
C LEU A 197 7.14 8.26 -1.98
N ASN A 198 5.83 8.01 -1.88
CA ASN A 198 5.32 6.79 -1.27
C ASN A 198 5.68 5.54 -2.09
N THR A 199 5.70 5.65 -3.42
CA THR A 199 6.24 4.58 -4.26
C THR A 199 7.74 4.39 -4.02
N ALA A 200 8.54 5.47 -3.93
CA ALA A 200 9.96 5.38 -3.57
C ALA A 200 10.18 4.66 -2.24
N LYS A 201 9.30 4.88 -1.27
CA LYS A 201 9.35 4.23 0.05
C LYS A 201 9.23 2.71 -0.01
N THR A 202 8.50 2.14 -0.98
CA THR A 202 8.40 0.68 -1.15
C THR A 202 9.73 0.06 -1.60
N TYR A 203 10.61 0.87 -2.20
CA TYR A 203 11.96 0.48 -2.62
C TYR A 203 13.06 0.92 -1.64
N ALA A 204 12.71 1.45 -0.47
CA ALA A 204 13.69 1.86 0.53
C ALA A 204 14.16 0.65 1.36
N VAL A 205 15.29 0.06 1.00
CA VAL A 205 15.89 -1.09 1.70
C VAL A 205 16.74 -0.72 2.91
N THR A 206 17.12 0.56 3.06
CA THR A 206 17.95 1.03 4.17
C THR A 206 17.20 2.04 5.05
N LYS A 207 17.53 2.04 6.36
CA LYS A 207 16.94 3.02 7.30
C LYS A 207 17.25 4.48 6.92
N PRO A 208 18.48 4.85 6.51
CA PRO A 208 18.77 6.23 6.07
C PRO A 208 17.91 6.66 4.87
N LEU A 209 17.76 5.80 3.86
CA LEU A 209 16.95 6.09 2.68
C LEU A 209 15.47 6.27 3.04
N LEU A 210 14.95 5.40 3.92
CA LEU A 210 13.59 5.52 4.43
C LEU A 210 13.38 6.83 5.20
N GLN A 211 14.35 7.22 6.00
CA GLN A 211 14.31 8.48 6.76
C GLN A 211 14.35 9.70 5.82
N ASP A 212 15.19 9.68 4.80
CA ASP A 212 15.25 10.76 3.80
C ASP A 212 13.91 10.95 3.08
N ILE A 213 13.27 9.85 2.65
CA ILE A 213 11.95 9.90 2.03
C ILE A 213 10.89 10.44 3.01
N ASN A 214 10.89 9.99 4.26
CA ASN A 214 9.94 10.48 5.25
C ASN A 214 10.14 11.98 5.53
N ASN A 215 11.38 12.47 5.58
CA ASN A 215 11.68 13.89 5.75
C ASN A 215 11.12 14.71 4.56
N ARG A 216 11.26 14.20 3.32
CA ARG A 216 10.66 14.83 2.13
C ARG A 216 9.14 14.87 2.22
N LEU A 217 8.50 13.76 2.60
CA LEU A 217 7.04 13.69 2.79
C LEU A 217 6.57 14.71 3.84
N THR A 218 7.26 14.81 4.97
CA THR A 218 6.97 15.81 6.02
C THR A 218 7.11 17.24 5.48
N ARG A 219 8.14 17.50 4.66
CA ARG A 219 8.33 18.82 4.02
C ARG A 219 7.22 19.15 3.02
N ILE A 220 6.73 18.17 2.25
CA ILE A 220 5.59 18.36 1.35
C ILE A 220 4.33 18.67 2.15
N ASP A 221 4.05 17.92 3.23
CA ASP A 221 2.89 18.18 4.11
C ASP A 221 2.95 19.59 4.71
N PHE A 222 4.13 20.02 5.12
CA PHE A 222 4.34 21.39 5.60
C PHE A 222 4.00 22.43 4.53
N MET A 223 4.48 22.26 3.29
CA MET A 223 4.17 23.17 2.18
C MET A 223 2.69 23.21 1.85
N VAL A 224 2.01 22.06 1.87
CA VAL A 224 0.55 21.96 1.67
C VAL A 224 -0.19 22.75 2.75
N PHE A 225 0.14 22.56 4.02
CA PHE A 225 -0.52 23.29 5.11
C PHE A 225 -0.24 24.79 5.05
N LEU A 226 0.96 25.21 4.64
CA LEU A 226 1.26 26.63 4.43
C LEU A 226 0.41 27.21 3.29
N TYR A 227 0.33 26.51 2.16
CA TYR A 227 -0.48 26.93 1.02
C TYR A 227 -1.97 27.05 1.40
N GLU A 228 -2.52 26.05 2.07
CA GLU A 228 -3.90 26.05 2.57
C GLU A 228 -4.14 27.22 3.54
N ALA A 229 -3.16 27.50 4.40
CA ALA A 229 -3.24 28.63 5.33
C ALA A 229 -3.22 29.97 4.59
N ASP A 230 -2.38 30.13 3.57
CA ASP A 230 -2.29 31.36 2.80
C ASP A 230 -3.56 31.60 1.97
N VAL A 231 -4.11 30.55 1.35
CA VAL A 231 -5.40 30.60 0.65
C VAL A 231 -6.53 31.01 1.60
N ALA A 232 -6.60 30.38 2.76
CA ALA A 232 -7.63 30.69 3.76
C ALA A 232 -7.49 32.11 4.31
N ALA A 233 -6.27 32.58 4.57
CA ALA A 233 -6.00 33.94 5.02
C ALA A 233 -6.37 34.99 3.95
N GLY A 234 -6.13 34.66 2.68
CA GLY A 234 -6.46 35.50 1.52
C GLY A 234 -7.95 35.77 1.35
N MET A 235 -8.84 34.97 1.96
CA MET A 235 -10.29 35.23 1.96
C MET A 235 -10.67 36.53 2.71
N GLY A 236 -9.80 37.07 3.58
CA GLY A 236 -10.02 38.30 4.34
C GLY A 236 -11.13 38.23 5.40
N THR A 237 -11.80 37.07 5.56
CA THR A 237 -12.91 36.88 6.50
C THR A 237 -12.42 36.41 7.87
N VAL A 238 -13.27 36.48 8.89
CA VAL A 238 -12.96 35.95 10.23
C VAL A 238 -12.83 34.43 10.18
N GLU A 239 -13.71 33.77 9.44
CA GLU A 239 -13.73 32.31 9.22
C GLU A 239 -12.47 31.87 8.48
N GLY A 240 -12.07 32.60 7.42
CA GLY A 240 -10.84 32.32 6.68
C GLY A 240 -9.59 32.42 7.56
N ARG A 241 -9.50 33.45 8.42
CA ARG A 241 -8.39 33.56 9.40
C ARG A 241 -8.37 32.42 10.40
N LYS A 242 -9.54 32.00 10.91
CA LYS A 242 -9.64 30.85 11.84
C LYS A 242 -9.18 29.55 11.14
N SER A 243 -9.58 29.35 9.90
CA SER A 243 -9.14 28.21 9.07
C SER A 243 -7.63 28.26 8.85
N ALA A 244 -7.08 29.40 8.46
CA ALA A 244 -5.64 29.59 8.28
C ALA A 244 -4.83 29.25 9.53
N ILE A 245 -5.26 29.71 10.70
CA ILE A 245 -4.64 29.35 11.97
C ILE A 245 -4.76 27.83 12.22
N GLY A 246 -5.86 27.20 11.83
CA GLY A 246 -6.06 25.76 11.91
C GLY A 246 -5.01 24.99 11.09
N HIS A 247 -4.78 25.39 9.83
CA HIS A 247 -3.77 24.78 8.96
C HIS A 247 -2.35 25.01 9.49
N LEU A 248 -2.03 26.22 9.99
CA LEU A 248 -0.73 26.49 10.62
C LEU A 248 -0.50 25.66 11.88
N LYS A 249 -1.52 25.40 12.68
CA LYS A 249 -1.41 24.48 13.82
C LYS A 249 -1.13 23.05 13.39
N LYS A 250 -1.73 22.57 12.30
CA LYS A 250 -1.42 21.26 11.74
C LYS A 250 0.04 21.21 11.26
N ALA A 251 0.50 22.27 10.58
CA ALA A 251 1.91 22.39 10.21
C ALA A 251 2.85 22.33 11.42
N ALA A 252 2.48 22.97 12.53
CA ALA A 252 3.28 22.98 13.77
C ALA A 252 3.35 21.61 14.49
N MET A 253 2.47 20.66 14.13
CA MET A 253 2.51 19.28 14.67
C MET A 253 3.48 18.36 13.91
N LEU A 254 4.00 18.81 12.77
CA LEU A 254 5.01 18.09 12.02
C LEU A 254 6.36 18.18 12.72
N ASP A 255 7.19 17.15 12.54
CA ASP A 255 8.58 17.15 13.00
C ASP A 255 9.43 18.04 12.09
N LEU A 256 9.49 19.33 12.45
CA LEU A 256 10.11 20.40 11.67
C LEU A 256 11.32 20.96 12.38
N GLY A 257 12.19 21.60 11.62
CA GLY A 257 13.30 22.35 12.17
C GLY A 257 12.86 23.61 12.95
N PRO A 258 13.76 24.17 13.77
CA PRO A 258 13.45 25.33 14.58
C PRO A 258 13.07 26.57 13.77
N LEU A 259 13.58 26.73 12.56
CA LEU A 259 13.26 27.84 11.66
C LEU A 259 11.81 27.81 11.18
N GLU A 260 11.35 26.64 10.74
CA GLU A 260 9.99 26.41 10.31
C GLU A 260 8.99 26.62 11.47
N ALA A 261 9.33 26.11 12.64
CA ALA A 261 8.52 26.28 13.85
C ALA A 261 8.39 27.77 14.23
N GLU A 262 9.49 28.53 14.14
CA GLU A 262 9.47 29.97 14.40
C GLU A 262 8.63 30.72 13.36
N MET A 263 8.76 30.37 12.07
CA MET A 263 7.99 30.96 10.98
C MET A 263 6.48 30.73 11.18
N ILE A 264 6.06 29.52 11.51
CA ILE A 264 4.66 29.20 11.80
C ILE A 264 4.17 30.05 12.98
N SER A 265 4.94 30.11 14.07
CA SER A 265 4.58 30.89 15.27
C SER A 265 4.39 32.37 14.92
N LYS A 266 5.29 32.97 14.13
CA LYS A 266 5.17 34.36 13.65
C LYS A 266 3.91 34.54 12.78
N LYS A 267 3.63 33.63 11.84
CA LYS A 267 2.41 33.67 10.99
C LYS A 267 1.13 33.58 11.85
N ILE A 268 1.06 32.67 12.81
CA ILE A 268 -0.09 32.56 13.72
C ILE A 268 -0.30 33.86 14.49
N LYS A 269 0.77 34.44 15.11
CA LYS A 269 0.69 35.69 15.86
C LYS A 269 0.23 36.85 14.99
N SER A 270 0.68 36.94 13.74
CA SER A 270 0.26 37.99 12.80
C SER A 270 -1.23 37.90 12.49
N LEU A 271 -1.75 36.69 12.20
CA LEU A 271 -3.17 36.48 11.90
C LEU A 271 -4.07 36.76 13.12
N GLN A 272 -3.61 36.50 14.34
CA GLN A 272 -4.31 36.82 15.58
C GLN A 272 -4.39 38.33 15.87
N LYS A 273 -3.38 39.11 15.46
CA LYS A 273 -3.33 40.57 15.67
C LYS A 273 -4.25 41.35 14.72
N ILE A 274 -4.63 40.79 13.58
CA ILE A 274 -5.54 41.42 12.64
C ILE A 274 -6.93 41.49 13.26
N LYS A 275 -7.34 42.66 13.76
CA LYS A 275 -8.71 42.92 14.22
C LYS A 275 -9.66 42.70 13.03
N ALA A 276 -10.84 42.11 13.33
CA ALA A 276 -11.88 42.01 12.31
C ALA A 276 -12.15 43.40 11.73
N ALA A 277 -12.07 43.56 10.42
CA ALA A 277 -12.51 44.77 9.78
C ALA A 277 -13.96 45.05 10.19
N PRO A 278 -14.32 46.30 10.55
CA PRO A 278 -15.68 46.61 10.92
C PRO A 278 -16.63 46.19 9.80
N LYS A 279 -17.72 45.50 10.15
CA LYS A 279 -18.78 45.17 9.18
C LYS A 279 -19.26 46.48 8.57
N ILE A 280 -18.96 46.71 7.31
CA ILE A 280 -19.63 47.78 6.58
C ILE A 280 -21.07 47.32 6.40
N ASN A 281 -21.94 47.77 7.29
CA ASN A 281 -23.38 47.68 7.12
C ASN A 281 -23.75 48.54 5.91
N LYS A 282 -24.10 47.90 4.80
CA LYS A 282 -24.79 48.51 3.66
C LYS A 282 -26.27 48.20 3.80
#